data_44814e061316af4d642fb4222a20e0f4
#
_entry.id   44814e061316af4d642fb4222a20e0f4
#
_cell.length_a   1.000
_cell.length_b   1.000
_cell.length_c   1.000
_cell.angle_alpha   90.00
_cell.angle_beta   90.00
_cell.angle_gamma   90.00
#
_symmetry.space_group_name_H-M   'P 1'
#
loop_
_entity.id
_entity.type
_entity.pdbx_description
1 polymer ?
#
loop_
_entity_poly.entity_id
_entity_poly.type
_entity_poly.pdbx_seq_one_letter_code
_entity_poly.pdbx_strand_id
1 'polypeptide(L)'
;MNTMLDKSPLPSRHAIRTLIESLGGRDVDLKDCDPVPSKTTNVIAVYVTDKITVAAIVVVDLEGAARLGGALGMLPKGGVEDIIAERDLTGMVRDNAYEVLNVLAAAFNVENAPHVRLYEMYGPNGSVPGDVMSLSQVIGSRLDIKATIAGYGDARVSIITR
;
A
#
# COMPACT_ATOMS: atom_id res chain seq x y z
N MET A 1 31.32 4.99 10.18
CA MET A 1 30.45 6.18 10.10
C MET A 1 29.27 5.87 9.19
N ASN A 2 28.08 5.95 9.72
CA ASN A 2 26.88 5.68 8.92
C ASN A 2 26.53 6.88 8.06
N THR A 3 26.41 6.65 6.75
CA THR A 3 26.04 7.70 5.81
C THR A 3 24.51 7.78 5.71
N MET A 4 23.96 8.97 5.86
CA MET A 4 22.53 9.20 5.64
C MET A 4 22.20 9.00 4.17
N LEU A 5 21.10 8.32 3.91
CA LEU A 5 20.59 8.13 2.56
C LEU A 5 19.83 9.39 2.12
N ASP A 6 20.00 9.78 0.86
CA ASP A 6 19.28 10.93 0.29
C ASP A 6 17.83 10.59 -0.03
N LYS A 7 17.56 9.32 -0.29
CA LYS A 7 16.25 8.82 -0.71
C LYS A 7 15.81 7.64 0.14
N SER A 8 14.51 7.42 0.21
CA SER A 8 13.96 6.23 0.86
C SER A 8 14.28 4.99 0.01
N PRO A 9 14.86 3.94 0.61
CA PRO A 9 15.06 2.68 -0.09
C PRO A 9 13.73 1.94 -0.25
N LEU A 10 13.66 1.03 -1.21
CA LEU A 10 12.54 0.10 -1.31
C LEU A 10 12.49 -0.78 -0.07
N PRO A 11 11.31 -0.99 0.52
CA PRO A 11 11.16 -1.91 1.65
C PRO A 11 11.49 -3.35 1.25
N SER A 12 11.95 -4.13 2.20
CA SER A 12 12.13 -5.57 2.00
C SER A 12 10.77 -6.28 2.01
N ARG A 13 10.67 -7.40 1.29
CA ARG A 13 9.47 -8.25 1.34
C ARG A 13 9.18 -8.72 2.75
N HIS A 14 10.22 -9.06 3.50
CA HIS A 14 10.08 -9.51 4.89
C HIS A 14 9.43 -8.43 5.78
N ALA A 15 9.88 -7.18 5.66
CA ALA A 15 9.32 -6.08 6.43
C ALA A 15 7.84 -5.85 6.08
N ILE A 16 7.50 -5.88 4.79
CA ILE A 16 6.12 -5.72 4.33
C ILE A 16 5.24 -6.84 4.88
N ARG A 17 5.67 -8.09 4.72
CA ARG A 17 4.93 -9.26 5.21
C ARG A 17 4.71 -9.18 6.72
N THR A 18 5.75 -8.91 7.48
CA THR A 18 5.68 -8.84 8.93
C THR A 18 4.69 -7.77 9.39
N LEU A 19 4.70 -6.60 8.75
CA LEU A 19 3.78 -5.53 9.10
C LEU A 19 2.33 -5.92 8.81
N ILE A 20 2.06 -6.48 7.63
CA ILE A 20 0.69 -6.89 7.27
C ILE A 20 0.21 -8.01 8.18
N GLU A 21 1.04 -9.02 8.44
CA GLU A 21 0.69 -10.13 9.33
C GLU A 21 0.40 -9.66 10.75
N SER A 22 1.17 -8.70 11.25
CA SER A 22 0.99 -8.18 12.60
C SER A 22 -0.33 -7.42 12.78
N LEU A 23 -0.82 -6.78 11.74
CA LEU A 23 -2.07 -6.02 11.78
C LEU A 23 -3.30 -6.91 11.81
N GLY A 24 -3.36 -7.90 10.93
CA GLY A 24 -4.55 -8.73 10.76
C GLY A 24 -4.50 -10.07 11.48
N GLY A 25 -3.35 -10.45 12.03
CA GLY A 25 -3.18 -11.77 12.65
C GLY A 25 -3.31 -12.93 11.67
N ARG A 26 -3.15 -12.67 10.36
CA ARG A 26 -3.28 -13.67 9.30
C ARG A 26 -1.96 -13.89 8.61
N ASP A 27 -1.69 -15.11 8.18
CA ASP A 27 -0.52 -15.41 7.36
C ASP A 27 -0.64 -14.71 6.02
N VAL A 28 0.49 -14.17 5.53
CA VAL A 28 0.58 -13.48 4.26
C VAL A 28 1.69 -14.09 3.42
N ASP A 29 1.37 -14.50 2.20
CA ASP A 29 2.34 -14.98 1.23
C ASP A 29 2.59 -13.89 0.19
N LEU A 30 3.86 -13.57 -0.08
CA LEU A 30 4.24 -12.55 -1.06
C LEU A 30 4.89 -13.21 -2.26
N LYS A 31 4.42 -12.84 -3.45
CA LYS A 31 5.01 -13.26 -4.74
C LYS A 31 5.21 -12.06 -5.62
N ASP A 32 6.23 -12.11 -6.47
CA ASP A 32 6.42 -11.10 -7.51
C ASP A 32 5.26 -11.17 -8.50
N CYS A 33 4.85 -10.02 -8.99
CA CYS A 33 3.81 -9.93 -10.03
C CYS A 33 4.08 -8.72 -10.93
N ASP A 34 3.26 -8.59 -11.98
CA ASP A 34 3.31 -7.41 -12.82
C ASP A 34 2.82 -6.18 -12.06
N PRO A 35 3.24 -4.98 -12.46
CA PRO A 35 2.73 -3.73 -11.86
C PRO A 35 1.21 -3.69 -11.81
N VAL A 36 0.67 -3.09 -10.76
CA VAL A 36 -0.78 -2.86 -10.66
C VAL A 36 -1.22 -2.02 -11.86
N PRO A 37 -2.16 -2.52 -12.69
CA PRO A 37 -2.63 -1.74 -13.83
C PRO A 37 -3.28 -0.44 -13.38
N SER A 38 -3.09 0.62 -14.19
CA SER A 38 -3.71 1.92 -13.90
C SER A 38 -5.23 1.81 -14.05
N LYS A 39 -5.95 2.04 -12.95
CA LYS A 39 -7.42 2.01 -12.89
C LYS A 39 -7.92 3.08 -11.94
N THR A 40 -9.07 3.67 -12.23
CA THR A 40 -9.69 4.68 -11.37
C THR A 40 -10.10 4.10 -10.00
N THR A 41 -10.28 2.80 -9.91
CA THR A 41 -10.64 2.10 -8.67
C THR A 41 -9.44 1.82 -7.77
N ASN A 42 -8.22 2.06 -8.23
CA ASN A 42 -7.03 1.85 -7.41
C ASN A 42 -7.00 2.83 -6.23
N VAL A 43 -6.36 2.39 -5.17
CA VAL A 43 -6.02 3.22 -4.02
C VAL A 43 -4.54 3.57 -4.12
N ILE A 44 -4.20 4.84 -3.95
CA ILE A 44 -2.81 5.31 -4.01
C ILE A 44 -2.48 6.05 -2.72
N ALA A 45 -1.53 5.52 -1.97
CA ALA A 45 -1.00 6.16 -0.77
C ALA A 45 0.27 6.94 -1.12
N VAL A 46 0.35 8.17 -0.65
CA VAL A 46 1.51 9.04 -0.87
C VAL A 46 2.23 9.25 0.45
N TYR A 47 3.53 8.97 0.45
CA TYR A 47 4.40 9.13 1.61
C TYR A 47 5.35 10.31 1.38
N VAL A 48 5.47 11.16 2.38
CA VAL A 48 6.26 12.38 2.30
C VAL A 48 7.30 12.44 3.41
N THR A 49 8.36 13.19 3.14
CA THR A 49 9.38 13.54 4.14
C THR A 49 8.86 14.64 5.06
N ASP A 50 9.65 15.00 6.07
CA ASP A 50 9.33 16.10 6.99
C ASP A 50 9.18 17.44 6.28
N LYS A 51 9.76 17.57 5.08
CA LYS A 51 9.63 18.77 4.23
C LYS A 51 8.45 18.70 3.27
N ILE A 52 7.59 17.69 3.43
CA ILE A 52 6.41 17.43 2.58
C ILE A 52 6.83 17.24 1.11
N THR A 53 7.95 16.56 0.91
CA THR A 53 8.40 16.12 -0.41
C THR A 53 8.04 14.66 -0.61
N VAL A 54 7.44 14.32 -1.75
CA VAL A 54 7.05 12.94 -2.05
C VAL A 54 8.30 12.06 -2.09
N ALA A 55 8.31 11.04 -1.23
CA ALA A 55 9.40 10.06 -1.13
C ALA A 55 9.04 8.73 -1.77
N ALA A 56 7.77 8.33 -1.65
CA ALA A 56 7.28 7.04 -2.14
C ALA A 56 5.78 7.07 -2.35
N ILE A 57 5.30 6.14 -3.16
CA ILE A 57 3.87 5.86 -3.27
C ILE A 57 3.65 4.35 -3.19
N VAL A 58 2.45 3.97 -2.75
CA VAL A 58 1.98 2.59 -2.76
C VAL A 58 0.66 2.55 -3.51
N VAL A 59 0.60 1.78 -4.58
CA VAL A 59 -0.62 1.57 -5.36
C VAL A 59 -1.17 0.20 -4.99
N VAL A 60 -2.46 0.15 -4.63
CA VAL A 60 -3.15 -1.09 -4.29
C VAL A 60 -4.40 -1.19 -5.15
N ASP A 61 -4.68 -2.38 -5.70
CA ASP A 61 -5.93 -2.58 -6.41
C ASP A 61 -7.12 -2.53 -5.44
N LEU A 62 -8.33 -2.31 -5.98
CA LEU A 62 -9.54 -2.21 -5.15
C LEU A 62 -9.75 -3.48 -4.32
N GLU A 63 -9.58 -4.63 -4.95
CA GLU A 63 -9.72 -5.94 -4.31
C GLU A 63 -8.75 -6.06 -3.14
N GLY A 64 -7.51 -5.64 -3.35
CA GLY A 64 -6.46 -5.68 -2.33
C GLY A 64 -6.76 -4.75 -1.16
N ALA A 65 -7.17 -3.53 -1.43
CA ALA A 65 -7.51 -2.57 -0.38
C ALA A 65 -8.69 -3.07 0.46
N ALA A 66 -9.72 -3.64 -0.18
CA ALA A 66 -10.86 -4.21 0.52
C ALA A 66 -10.46 -5.41 1.39
N ARG A 67 -9.59 -6.28 0.88
CA ARG A 67 -9.13 -7.47 1.62
C ARG A 67 -8.22 -7.09 2.79
N LEU A 68 -7.31 -6.15 2.58
CA LEU A 68 -6.45 -5.65 3.67
C LEU A 68 -7.27 -4.97 4.77
N GLY A 69 -8.18 -4.08 4.39
CA GLY A 69 -9.05 -3.40 5.36
C GLY A 69 -10.03 -4.33 6.03
N GLY A 70 -10.57 -5.28 5.28
CA GLY A 70 -11.46 -6.30 5.81
C GLY A 70 -10.76 -7.23 6.81
N ALA A 71 -9.53 -7.66 6.50
CA ALA A 71 -8.73 -8.50 7.39
C ALA A 71 -8.39 -7.77 8.68
N LEU A 72 -8.01 -6.49 8.61
CA LEU A 72 -7.74 -5.70 9.79
C LEU A 72 -8.96 -5.61 10.71
N GLY A 73 -10.14 -5.42 10.14
CA GLY A 73 -11.39 -5.34 10.88
C GLY A 73 -12.01 -6.70 11.22
N MET A 74 -11.37 -7.79 10.85
CA MET A 74 -11.89 -9.16 11.04
C MET A 74 -13.29 -9.35 10.44
N LEU A 75 -13.55 -8.71 9.30
CA LEU A 75 -14.82 -8.86 8.60
C LEU A 75 -14.92 -10.25 7.97
N PRO A 76 -16.13 -10.82 7.88
CA PRO A 76 -16.31 -12.06 7.14
C PRO A 76 -15.90 -11.90 5.68
N LYS A 77 -15.30 -12.95 5.10
CA LYS A 77 -14.88 -12.94 3.69
C LYS A 77 -16.01 -12.53 2.75
N GLY A 78 -17.22 -13.06 2.98
CA GLY A 78 -18.39 -12.74 2.16
C GLY A 78 -18.72 -11.26 2.16
N GLY A 79 -18.59 -10.58 3.30
CA GLY A 79 -18.81 -9.14 3.40
C GLY A 79 -17.77 -8.36 2.62
N VAL A 80 -16.52 -8.80 2.63
CA VAL A 80 -15.44 -8.18 1.84
C VAL A 80 -15.70 -8.38 0.34
N GLU A 81 -16.10 -9.57 -0.08
CA GLU A 81 -16.41 -9.84 -1.49
C GLU A 81 -17.60 -9.02 -1.99
N ASP A 82 -18.58 -8.74 -1.13
CA ASP A 82 -19.70 -7.85 -1.48
C ASP A 82 -19.21 -6.42 -1.75
N ILE A 83 -18.30 -5.91 -0.94
CA ILE A 83 -17.69 -4.59 -1.14
C ILE A 83 -16.95 -4.55 -2.46
N ILE A 84 -16.20 -5.59 -2.78
CA ILE A 84 -15.48 -5.70 -4.05
C ILE A 84 -16.46 -5.69 -5.22
N ALA A 85 -17.55 -6.43 -5.12
CA ALA A 85 -18.57 -6.50 -6.16
C ALA A 85 -19.22 -5.14 -6.44
N GLU A 86 -19.39 -4.33 -5.41
CA GLU A 86 -19.94 -2.97 -5.52
C GLU A 86 -18.96 -1.97 -6.12
N ARG A 87 -17.68 -2.34 -6.22
CA ARG A 87 -16.62 -1.49 -6.79
C ARG A 87 -16.44 -0.15 -6.07
N ASP A 88 -16.76 -0.13 -4.79
CA ASP A 88 -16.67 1.09 -3.98
C ASP A 88 -16.12 0.75 -2.59
N LEU A 89 -15.04 1.43 -2.23
CA LEU A 89 -14.37 1.24 -0.96
C LEU A 89 -14.76 2.42 -0.06
N THR A 90 -15.68 2.18 0.88
CA THR A 90 -16.20 3.22 1.77
C THR A 90 -16.21 2.76 3.22
N GLY A 91 -16.52 3.69 4.13
CA GLY A 91 -16.73 3.41 5.53
C GLY A 91 -15.54 2.82 6.25
N MET A 92 -15.82 1.88 7.15
CA MET A 92 -14.80 1.26 8.01
C MET A 92 -13.72 0.52 7.22
N VAL A 93 -14.07 -0.13 6.12
CA VAL A 93 -13.09 -0.87 5.32
C VAL A 93 -12.09 0.08 4.67
N ARG A 94 -12.55 1.25 4.20
CA ARG A 94 -11.66 2.27 3.67
C ARG A 94 -10.75 2.82 4.76
N ASP A 95 -11.29 3.09 5.93
CA ASP A 95 -10.52 3.59 7.08
C ASP A 95 -9.47 2.55 7.52
N ASN A 96 -9.84 1.28 7.51
CA ASN A 96 -8.93 0.20 7.84
C ASN A 96 -7.82 0.04 6.78
N ALA A 97 -8.16 0.19 5.50
CA ALA A 97 -7.16 0.17 4.43
C ALA A 97 -6.16 1.34 4.60
N TYR A 98 -6.66 2.52 4.96
CA TYR A 98 -5.83 3.66 5.31
C TYR A 98 -4.87 3.33 6.45
N GLU A 99 -5.36 2.68 7.49
CA GLU A 99 -4.52 2.30 8.64
C GLU A 99 -3.42 1.30 8.25
N VAL A 100 -3.74 0.32 7.40
CA VAL A 100 -2.72 -0.60 6.87
C VAL A 100 -1.63 0.18 6.14
N LEU A 101 -2.02 1.10 5.25
CA LEU A 101 -1.08 1.91 4.50
C LEU A 101 -0.28 2.86 5.39
N ASN A 102 -0.91 3.37 6.45
CA ASN A 102 -0.24 4.21 7.43
C ASN A 102 0.86 3.44 8.18
N VAL A 103 0.56 2.23 8.61
CA VAL A 103 1.55 1.37 9.29
C VAL A 103 2.67 0.96 8.35
N LEU A 104 2.39 0.77 7.06
CA LEU A 104 3.42 0.44 6.07
C LEU A 104 4.51 1.52 5.95
N ALA A 105 4.26 2.75 6.38
CA ALA A 105 5.30 3.78 6.43
C ALA A 105 6.54 3.32 7.20
N ALA A 106 6.35 2.47 8.22
CA ALA A 106 7.46 1.93 9.00
C ALA A 106 8.46 1.12 8.16
N ALA A 107 8.00 0.53 7.07
CA ALA A 107 8.89 -0.24 6.18
C ALA A 107 9.89 0.65 5.43
N PHE A 108 9.57 1.93 5.25
CA PHE A 108 10.47 2.91 4.65
C PHE A 108 11.41 3.54 5.68
N ASN A 109 11.05 3.52 6.96
CA ASN A 109 11.77 4.21 8.03
C ASN A 109 12.86 3.29 8.61
N VAL A 110 13.83 2.95 7.76
CA VAL A 110 15.00 2.17 8.13
C VAL A 110 16.13 3.10 8.58
N GLU A 111 17.15 2.53 9.22
CA GLU A 111 18.30 3.28 9.71
C GLU A 111 18.95 4.08 8.57
N ASN A 112 19.28 5.33 8.86
CA ASN A 112 19.90 6.29 7.95
C ASN A 112 19.05 6.73 6.77
N ALA A 113 17.78 6.34 6.69
CA ALA A 113 16.84 6.83 5.68
C ALA A 113 16.12 8.09 6.18
N PRO A 114 15.71 8.99 5.26
CA PRO A 114 14.84 10.10 5.65
C PRO A 114 13.56 9.57 6.28
N HIS A 115 13.09 10.21 7.34
CA HIS A 115 11.81 9.86 7.95
C HIS A 115 10.67 10.20 6.99
N VAL A 116 9.77 9.25 6.77
CA VAL A 116 8.58 9.44 5.93
C VAL A 116 7.33 9.07 6.70
N ARG A 117 6.22 9.69 6.31
CA ARG A 117 4.89 9.42 6.85
C ARG A 117 3.87 9.40 5.75
N LEU A 118 2.76 8.72 5.98
CA LEU A 118 1.62 8.78 5.07
C LEU A 118 1.06 10.19 5.08
N TYR A 119 0.95 10.78 3.89
CA TYR A 119 0.42 12.14 3.70
C TYR A 119 -1.03 12.10 3.28
N GLU A 120 -1.36 11.30 2.27
CA GLU A 120 -2.71 11.21 1.72
C GLU A 120 -2.93 9.85 1.08
N MET A 121 -4.18 9.41 1.10
CA MET A 121 -4.64 8.23 0.36
C MET A 121 -5.69 8.69 -0.65
N TYR A 122 -5.41 8.51 -1.93
CA TYR A 122 -6.30 8.85 -3.04
C TYR A 122 -7.04 7.62 -3.52
N GLY A 123 -8.29 7.83 -3.97
CA GLY A 123 -9.13 6.75 -4.50
C GLY A 123 -9.88 6.00 -3.42
N PRO A 124 -10.69 5.02 -3.85
CA PRO A 124 -11.02 4.77 -5.27
C PRO A 124 -11.92 5.86 -5.84
N ASN A 125 -11.92 5.96 -7.18
CA ASN A 125 -12.81 6.83 -7.96
C ASN A 125 -12.65 8.34 -7.72
N GLY A 126 -11.54 8.76 -7.11
CA GLY A 126 -11.25 10.16 -6.87
C GLY A 126 -10.18 10.70 -7.82
N SER A 127 -9.97 12.02 -7.76
CA SER A 127 -8.89 12.67 -8.48
C SER A 127 -7.55 12.37 -7.84
N VAL A 128 -6.55 12.08 -8.67
CA VAL A 128 -5.17 11.85 -8.23
C VAL A 128 -4.28 12.91 -8.86
N PRO A 129 -3.41 13.58 -8.09
CA PRO A 129 -2.49 14.57 -8.65
C PRO A 129 -1.64 13.98 -9.79
N GLY A 130 -1.37 14.80 -10.81
CA GLY A 130 -0.67 14.32 -12.01
C GLY A 130 0.75 13.85 -11.75
N ASP A 131 1.46 14.46 -10.82
CA ASP A 131 2.81 14.04 -10.41
C ASP A 131 2.80 12.68 -9.72
N VAL A 132 1.77 12.39 -8.93
CA VAL A 132 1.58 11.10 -8.28
C VAL A 132 1.28 10.03 -9.33
N MET A 133 0.40 10.32 -10.28
CA MET A 133 0.10 9.39 -11.38
C MET A 133 1.34 9.09 -12.22
N SER A 134 2.13 10.11 -12.52
CA SER A 134 3.37 9.93 -13.26
C SER A 134 4.36 9.04 -12.52
N LEU A 135 4.49 9.23 -11.21
CA LEU A 135 5.39 8.42 -10.39
C LEU A 135 4.93 6.95 -10.37
N SER A 136 3.63 6.69 -10.39
CA SER A 136 3.08 5.33 -10.39
C SER A 136 3.49 4.52 -11.62
N GLN A 137 3.89 5.19 -12.70
CA GLN A 137 4.24 4.57 -13.99
C GLN A 137 5.75 4.49 -14.22
N VAL A 138 6.56 4.94 -13.26
CA VAL A 138 8.02 4.89 -13.37
C VAL A 138 8.50 3.43 -13.35
N ILE A 139 9.46 3.11 -14.22
CA ILE A 139 9.98 1.75 -14.37
C ILE A 139 11.09 1.45 -13.35
N GLY A 140 11.74 2.48 -12.83
CA GLY A 140 12.92 2.33 -11.97
C GLY A 140 12.61 1.75 -10.59
N SER A 141 13.03 2.37 -9.54
CA SER A 141 12.96 1.92 -8.16
C SER A 141 11.53 1.52 -7.73
N ARG A 142 11.18 0.24 -7.92
CA ARG A 142 9.84 -0.27 -7.63
C ARG A 142 9.85 -1.74 -7.22
N LEU A 143 8.84 -2.10 -6.44
CA LEU A 143 8.56 -3.46 -6.01
C LEU A 143 7.10 -3.76 -6.28
N ASP A 144 6.82 -4.73 -7.16
CA ASP A 144 5.48 -5.14 -7.53
C ASP A 144 5.23 -6.54 -7.00
N ILE A 145 4.28 -6.67 -6.09
CA ILE A 145 4.01 -7.92 -5.38
C ILE A 145 2.52 -8.22 -5.32
N LYS A 146 2.23 -9.49 -5.18
CA LYS A 146 0.91 -10.01 -4.87
C LYS A 146 0.97 -10.60 -3.47
N ALA A 147 0.20 -10.01 -2.56
CA ALA A 147 0.07 -10.49 -1.19
C ALA A 147 -1.18 -11.35 -1.10
N THR A 148 -1.03 -12.62 -0.74
CA THR A 148 -2.16 -13.52 -0.50
C THR A 148 -2.40 -13.57 1.00
N ILE A 149 -3.54 -13.06 1.42
CA ILE A 149 -3.93 -12.96 2.83
C ILE A 149 -4.78 -14.17 3.16
N ALA A 150 -4.33 -15.00 4.11
CA ALA A 150 -5.03 -16.22 4.48
C ALA A 150 -6.48 -15.92 4.88
N GLY A 151 -7.42 -16.60 4.23
CA GLY A 151 -8.85 -16.44 4.47
C GLY A 151 -9.52 -15.31 3.71
N TYR A 152 -8.76 -14.46 2.98
CA TYR A 152 -9.33 -13.33 2.25
C TYR A 152 -9.00 -13.32 0.77
N GLY A 153 -7.77 -13.64 0.39
CA GLY A 153 -7.36 -13.65 -1.01
C GLY A 153 -6.26 -12.66 -1.32
N ASP A 154 -6.12 -12.31 -2.60
CA ASP A 154 -4.98 -11.57 -3.12
C ASP A 154 -5.16 -10.06 -3.05
N ALA A 155 -4.06 -9.38 -2.74
CA ALA A 155 -3.90 -7.94 -2.87
C ALA A 155 -2.70 -7.68 -3.78
N ARG A 156 -2.89 -6.94 -4.86
CA ARG A 156 -1.79 -6.52 -5.72
C ARG A 156 -1.30 -5.15 -5.26
N VAL A 157 -0.01 -5.05 -5.03
CA VAL A 157 0.60 -3.86 -4.42
C VAL A 157 1.83 -3.48 -5.25
N SER A 158 1.91 -2.23 -5.66
CA SER A 158 3.10 -1.66 -6.29
C SER A 158 3.66 -0.58 -5.38
N ILE A 159 4.92 -0.71 -5.01
CA ILE A 159 5.63 0.25 -4.17
C ILE A 159 6.69 0.92 -5.04
N ILE A 160 6.65 2.23 -5.15
CA ILE A 160 7.56 3.00 -5.97
C ILE A 160 8.22 4.06 -5.11
N THR A 161 9.55 4.12 -5.12
CA THR A 161 10.31 5.18 -4.47
C THR A 161 10.82 6.17 -5.50
N ARG A 162 10.95 7.45 -5.08
CA ARG A 162 11.40 8.53 -5.93
C ARG A 162 12.92 8.67 -5.93
#